data_d92e358b7380593efb2f1abef57150c0
#
_entry.id   d92e358b7380593efb2f1abef57150c0
#
_cell.length_a   1.000
_cell.length_b   1.000
_cell.length_c   1.000
_cell.angle_alpha   90.00
_cell.angle_beta   90.00
_cell.angle_gamma   90.00
#
_symmetry.space_group_name_H-M   'P 1'
#
loop_
_entity.id
_entity.type
_entity.pdbx_description
1 polymer ?
#
loop_
_entity_poly.entity_id
_entity_poly.type
_entity_poly.pdbx_seq_one_letter_code
_entity_poly.pdbx_strand_id
1 'polypeptide(L)'
;MRKSKLYLIGLLVLALSSCTSKKQQTAEITPNVPKIILETDIGNDVDDALALDMLYKYLDAGDIDLLGITINKEGTYPAEYTDIMNTWYDYPQIPIGIIHNGADCENDATNYAKAVCLIQKDNGEPAFKRSLKGDYNQLPEAPALYRKLLAQQPDSSVTIISVGFSTPCTPVGYSG
;
A
#
# COMPACT_ATOMS: atom_id res chain seq x y z
N MET A 1 -23.54 79.78 47.36
CA MET A 1 -24.21 78.67 48.11
C MET A 1 -24.88 77.75 47.12
N ARG A 2 -24.30 76.59 46.80
CA ARG A 2 -24.88 75.60 45.87
C ARG A 2 -24.53 74.21 46.38
N LYS A 3 -25.53 73.47 46.81
CA LYS A 3 -25.37 72.10 47.33
C LYS A 3 -25.23 71.11 46.21
N SER A 4 -24.10 70.44 46.14
CA SER A 4 -23.87 69.32 45.23
C SER A 4 -24.39 68.00 45.86
N LYS A 5 -25.30 67.38 45.20
CA LYS A 5 -25.80 66.05 45.53
C LYS A 5 -24.88 64.98 45.01
N LEU A 6 -24.36 64.15 45.87
CA LEU A 6 -23.55 62.98 45.56
C LEU A 6 -24.48 61.80 45.21
N TYR A 7 -24.43 61.38 43.96
CA TYR A 7 -25.16 60.15 43.55
C TYR A 7 -24.22 58.96 43.67
N LEU A 8 -24.57 58.07 44.57
CA LEU A 8 -23.92 56.78 44.76
C LEU A 8 -24.42 55.83 43.69
N ILE A 9 -23.63 55.53 42.69
CA ILE A 9 -23.96 54.54 41.66
C ILE A 9 -23.45 53.19 42.16
N GLY A 10 -24.36 52.33 42.55
CA GLY A 10 -24.07 50.92 42.91
C GLY A 10 -23.76 50.13 41.65
N LEU A 11 -22.53 49.65 41.57
CA LEU A 11 -22.09 48.76 40.48
C LEU A 11 -22.53 47.33 40.81
N LEU A 12 -23.58 46.87 40.15
CA LEU A 12 -24.05 45.47 40.23
C LEU A 12 -23.20 44.66 39.27
N VAL A 13 -22.22 43.88 39.75
CA VAL A 13 -21.42 42.99 38.97
C VAL A 13 -22.22 41.67 38.79
N LEU A 14 -22.83 41.49 37.64
CA LEU A 14 -23.36 40.19 37.22
C LEU A 14 -22.22 39.27 36.84
N ALA A 15 -21.92 38.31 37.71
CA ALA A 15 -21.03 37.20 37.35
C ALA A 15 -21.77 36.26 36.39
N LEU A 16 -21.49 36.37 35.09
CA LEU A 16 -21.89 35.40 34.09
C LEU A 16 -21.00 34.16 34.23
N SER A 17 -21.52 33.15 34.91
CA SER A 17 -20.93 31.80 34.91
C SER A 17 -20.99 31.24 33.50
N SER A 18 -19.90 31.37 32.74
CA SER A 18 -19.71 30.75 31.44
C SER A 18 -19.54 29.23 31.67
N CYS A 19 -20.61 28.47 31.55
CA CYS A 19 -20.51 27.02 31.36
C CYS A 19 -19.86 26.76 30.02
N THR A 20 -18.54 26.61 30.02
CA THR A 20 -17.80 26.01 28.86
C THR A 20 -18.22 24.53 28.80
N SER A 21 -19.23 24.24 27.98
CA SER A 21 -19.48 22.89 27.49
C SER A 21 -18.21 22.44 26.78
N LYS A 22 -17.43 21.56 27.40
CA LYS A 22 -16.44 20.77 26.69
C LYS A 22 -17.19 20.05 25.59
N LYS A 23 -17.07 20.53 24.32
CA LYS A 23 -17.40 19.71 23.16
C LYS A 23 -16.60 18.43 23.31
N GLN A 24 -17.29 17.36 23.64
CA GLN A 24 -16.78 16.02 23.52
C GLN A 24 -16.42 15.86 22.05
N GLN A 25 -15.13 15.91 21.77
CA GLN A 25 -14.57 15.61 20.45
C GLN A 25 -14.89 14.13 20.25
N THR A 26 -16.01 13.86 19.58
CA THR A 26 -16.25 12.54 19.02
C THR A 26 -15.05 12.28 18.09
N ALA A 27 -14.15 11.41 18.54
CA ALA A 27 -13.12 10.89 17.65
C ALA A 27 -13.86 10.34 16.43
N GLU A 28 -13.66 10.94 15.27
CA GLU A 28 -14.06 10.36 14.02
C GLU A 28 -13.43 8.97 14.00
N ILE A 29 -14.26 7.94 14.10
CA ILE A 29 -13.83 6.56 13.89
C ILE A 29 -13.56 6.49 12.38
N THR A 30 -12.34 6.82 11.99
CA THR A 30 -11.85 6.47 10.66
C THR A 30 -11.98 4.96 10.53
N PRO A 31 -12.69 4.44 9.53
CA PRO A 31 -12.79 2.99 9.34
C PRO A 31 -11.37 2.42 9.35
N ASN A 32 -11.13 1.43 10.18
CA ASN A 32 -9.86 0.72 10.18
C ASN A 32 -9.82 -0.15 8.92
N VAL A 33 -9.34 0.47 7.84
CA VAL A 33 -9.24 -0.19 6.54
C VAL A 33 -8.19 -1.29 6.65
N PRO A 34 -8.52 -2.54 6.24
CA PRO A 34 -7.57 -3.65 6.26
C PRO A 34 -6.32 -3.33 5.45
N LYS A 35 -5.16 -3.54 6.05
CA LYS A 35 -3.86 -3.37 5.42
C LYS A 35 -3.38 -4.68 4.85
N ILE A 36 -3.05 -4.68 3.58
CA ILE A 36 -2.74 -5.89 2.83
C ILE A 36 -1.29 -5.85 2.33
N ILE A 37 -0.61 -6.98 2.41
CA ILE A 37 0.58 -7.27 1.62
C ILE A 37 0.24 -8.46 0.74
N LEU A 38 0.42 -8.33 -0.57
CA LEU A 38 0.25 -9.42 -1.52
C LEU A 38 1.59 -10.13 -1.72
N GLU A 39 1.55 -11.45 -1.65
CA GLU A 39 2.63 -12.36 -2.01
C GLU A 39 2.18 -13.20 -3.19
N THR A 40 2.95 -13.20 -4.30
CA THR A 40 2.51 -13.73 -5.60
C THR A 40 3.70 -14.32 -6.38
N ASP A 41 3.46 -15.33 -7.19
CA ASP A 41 4.38 -15.83 -8.22
C ASP A 41 3.90 -15.50 -9.64
N ILE A 42 3.27 -14.33 -9.75
CA ILE A 42 2.62 -13.81 -10.94
C ILE A 42 3.42 -14.03 -12.24
N GLY A 43 2.74 -14.45 -13.29
CA GLY A 43 3.33 -14.51 -14.62
C GLY A 43 3.04 -15.75 -15.43
N ASN A 44 2.57 -16.85 -14.85
CA ASN A 44 2.27 -18.10 -15.53
C ASN A 44 0.76 -18.40 -15.52
N ASP A 45 0.17 -18.59 -14.37
CA ASP A 45 -1.26 -18.75 -14.20
C ASP A 45 -1.94 -17.38 -14.03
N VAL A 46 -3.15 -17.24 -14.57
CA VAL A 46 -3.86 -15.94 -14.59
C VAL A 46 -4.52 -15.58 -13.26
N ASP A 47 -4.61 -16.52 -12.32
CA ASP A 47 -5.22 -16.33 -11.00
C ASP A 47 -4.50 -15.25 -10.18
N ASP A 48 -3.18 -15.18 -10.22
CA ASP A 48 -2.39 -14.10 -9.62
C ASP A 48 -2.76 -12.72 -10.19
N ALA A 49 -2.88 -12.64 -11.52
CA ALA A 49 -3.28 -11.38 -12.16
C ALA A 49 -4.70 -10.98 -11.80
N LEU A 50 -5.61 -11.95 -11.67
CA LEU A 50 -6.99 -11.71 -11.23
C LEU A 50 -7.04 -11.32 -9.74
N ALA A 51 -6.23 -11.96 -8.89
CA ALA A 51 -6.12 -11.59 -7.47
C ALA A 51 -5.62 -10.14 -7.32
N LEU A 52 -4.60 -9.76 -8.08
CA LEU A 52 -4.08 -8.40 -8.09
C LEU A 52 -5.11 -7.39 -8.65
N ASP A 53 -5.83 -7.71 -9.73
CA ASP A 53 -6.93 -6.90 -10.25
C ASP A 53 -8.02 -6.67 -9.20
N MET A 54 -8.42 -7.71 -8.49
CA MET A 54 -9.38 -7.61 -7.40
C MET A 54 -8.91 -6.66 -6.30
N LEU A 55 -7.64 -6.74 -5.89
CA LEU A 55 -7.08 -5.85 -4.87
C LEU A 55 -7.11 -4.39 -5.32
N TYR A 56 -6.82 -4.07 -6.58
CA TYR A 56 -6.98 -2.70 -7.08
C TYR A 56 -8.43 -2.23 -7.04
N LYS A 57 -9.42 -3.10 -7.32
CA LYS A 57 -10.83 -2.73 -7.21
C LYS A 57 -11.24 -2.40 -5.77
N TYR A 58 -10.77 -3.20 -4.79
CA TYR A 58 -10.99 -2.88 -3.38
C TYR A 58 -10.24 -1.62 -2.94
N LEU A 59 -9.06 -1.37 -3.49
CA LEU A 59 -8.28 -0.16 -3.23
C LEU A 59 -9.00 1.08 -3.78
N ASP A 60 -9.53 1.02 -5.02
CA ASP A 60 -10.36 2.07 -5.64
C ASP A 60 -11.63 2.36 -4.82
N ALA A 61 -12.22 1.33 -4.22
CA ALA A 61 -13.39 1.47 -3.34
C ALA A 61 -13.05 2.05 -1.96
N GLY A 62 -11.78 2.09 -1.58
CA GLY A 62 -11.32 2.49 -0.26
C GLY A 62 -11.55 1.43 0.81
N ASP A 63 -11.76 0.18 0.42
CA ASP A 63 -12.05 -0.94 1.31
C ASP A 63 -10.77 -1.59 1.87
N ILE A 64 -9.62 -1.35 1.25
CA ILE A 64 -8.30 -1.85 1.69
C ILE A 64 -7.21 -0.79 1.51
N ASP A 65 -6.06 -1.03 2.14
CA ASP A 65 -4.79 -0.34 1.92
C ASP A 65 -3.73 -1.37 1.50
N LEU A 66 -3.27 -1.33 0.23
CA LEU A 66 -2.28 -2.25 -0.29
C LEU A 66 -0.88 -1.70 -0.05
N LEU A 67 -0.23 -2.20 0.99
CA LEU A 67 1.07 -1.72 1.47
C LEU A 67 2.23 -2.07 0.54
N GLY A 68 2.13 -3.18 -0.19
CA GLY A 68 3.17 -3.63 -1.10
C GLY A 68 2.90 -5.00 -1.70
N ILE A 69 3.68 -5.34 -2.69
CA ILE A 69 3.61 -6.60 -3.43
C ILE A 69 4.98 -7.26 -3.38
N THR A 70 5.03 -8.53 -2.98
CA THR A 70 6.25 -9.33 -2.98
C THR A 70 6.14 -10.47 -3.98
N ILE A 71 7.15 -10.57 -4.84
CA ILE A 71 7.21 -11.57 -5.91
C ILE A 71 8.16 -12.67 -5.47
N ASN A 72 7.67 -13.90 -5.38
CA ASN A 72 8.35 -15.04 -4.80
C ASN A 72 8.85 -16.07 -5.84
N LYS A 73 9.00 -15.61 -7.08
CA LYS A 73 9.72 -16.35 -8.12
C LYS A 73 10.78 -15.47 -8.76
N GLU A 74 11.76 -16.12 -9.40
CA GLU A 74 12.85 -15.42 -10.08
C GLU A 74 12.41 -14.80 -11.41
N GLY A 75 13.19 -13.83 -11.86
CA GLY A 75 13.02 -13.16 -13.13
C GLY A 75 12.50 -11.73 -13.02
N THR A 76 12.78 -10.96 -14.07
CA THR A 76 12.39 -9.53 -14.12
C THR A 76 10.98 -9.32 -14.64
N TYR A 77 10.47 -10.20 -15.49
CA TYR A 77 9.16 -10.03 -16.11
C TYR A 77 7.98 -10.03 -15.13
N PRO A 78 7.96 -10.85 -14.06
CA PRO A 78 6.93 -10.74 -13.03
C PRO A 78 6.89 -9.35 -12.38
N ALA A 79 8.05 -8.77 -12.07
CA ALA A 79 8.15 -7.45 -11.48
C ALA A 79 7.76 -6.34 -12.46
N GLU A 80 8.22 -6.45 -13.70
CA GLU A 80 7.86 -5.51 -14.77
C GLU A 80 6.37 -5.53 -15.08
N TYR A 81 5.75 -6.71 -15.12
CA TYR A 81 4.31 -6.86 -15.29
C TYR A 81 3.55 -6.24 -14.13
N THR A 82 4.00 -6.46 -12.89
CA THR A 82 3.39 -5.86 -11.70
C THR A 82 3.49 -4.33 -11.73
N ASP A 83 4.61 -3.76 -12.17
CA ASP A 83 4.75 -2.30 -12.38
C ASP A 83 3.81 -1.78 -13.48
N ILE A 84 3.62 -2.54 -14.56
CA ILE A 84 2.61 -2.23 -15.57
C ILE A 84 1.21 -2.18 -14.93
N MET A 85 0.87 -3.17 -14.12
CA MET A 85 -0.42 -3.22 -13.43
C MET A 85 -0.58 -2.05 -12.45
N ASN A 86 0.41 -1.79 -11.60
CA ASN A 86 0.42 -0.62 -10.70
C ASN A 86 0.19 0.68 -11.48
N THR A 87 0.88 0.85 -12.61
CA THR A 87 0.78 2.06 -13.44
C THR A 87 -0.57 2.15 -14.14
N TRP A 88 -1.14 1.04 -14.58
CA TRP A 88 -2.44 0.97 -15.25
C TRP A 88 -3.58 1.39 -14.33
N TYR A 89 -3.50 0.98 -13.05
CA TYR A 89 -4.50 1.31 -12.02
C TYR A 89 -4.22 2.61 -11.26
N ASP A 90 -3.25 3.43 -11.70
CA ASP A 90 -2.86 4.70 -11.06
C ASP A 90 -2.27 4.55 -9.63
N TYR A 91 -1.66 3.40 -9.32
CA TYR A 91 -0.96 3.13 -8.07
C TYR A 91 0.54 2.88 -8.22
N PRO A 92 1.29 3.71 -8.99
CA PRO A 92 2.71 3.48 -9.26
C PRO A 92 3.60 3.55 -8.01
N GLN A 93 3.06 4.06 -6.88
CA GLN A 93 3.77 4.17 -5.62
C GLN A 93 3.78 2.88 -4.79
N ILE A 94 2.97 1.87 -5.13
CA ILE A 94 2.96 0.60 -4.39
C ILE A 94 4.31 -0.09 -4.60
N PRO A 95 5.07 -0.34 -3.51
CA PRO A 95 6.39 -0.91 -3.63
C PRO A 95 6.34 -2.38 -4.04
N ILE A 96 7.29 -2.77 -4.86
CA ILE A 96 7.49 -4.14 -5.34
C ILE A 96 8.80 -4.66 -4.77
N GLY A 97 8.78 -5.87 -4.20
CA GLY A 97 9.96 -6.62 -3.79
C GLY A 97 10.07 -7.91 -4.60
N ILE A 98 11.29 -8.32 -4.92
CA ILE A 98 11.55 -9.53 -5.70
C ILE A 98 12.43 -10.51 -4.92
N ILE A 99 12.46 -11.75 -5.35
CA ILE A 99 13.37 -12.76 -4.82
C ILE A 99 14.39 -13.16 -5.87
N HIS A 100 15.66 -13.33 -5.49
CA HIS A 100 16.73 -13.71 -6.40
C HIS A 100 17.10 -15.20 -6.34
N ASN A 101 16.71 -15.90 -5.27
CA ASN A 101 16.98 -17.33 -5.08
C ASN A 101 15.68 -18.06 -4.75
N GLY A 102 14.66 -17.86 -5.56
CA GLY A 102 13.35 -18.47 -5.40
C GLY A 102 13.13 -19.65 -6.33
N ALA A 103 11.86 -20.02 -6.51
CA ALA A 103 11.48 -20.99 -7.50
C ALA A 103 11.65 -20.40 -8.91
N ASP A 104 12.36 -21.11 -9.77
CA ASP A 104 12.54 -20.73 -11.17
C ASP A 104 11.44 -21.37 -12.02
N CYS A 105 10.59 -20.51 -12.61
CA CYS A 105 9.53 -20.91 -13.54
C CYS A 105 9.69 -20.22 -14.90
N GLU A 106 10.86 -19.66 -15.21
CA GLU A 106 11.05 -18.86 -16.44
C GLU A 106 10.89 -19.67 -17.73
N ASN A 107 11.16 -20.97 -17.69
CA ASN A 107 11.03 -21.84 -18.85
C ASN A 107 9.59 -22.30 -19.12
N ASP A 108 8.63 -21.80 -18.36
CA ASP A 108 7.23 -22.13 -18.61
C ASP A 108 6.74 -21.47 -19.90
N ALA A 109 6.18 -22.30 -20.79
CA ALA A 109 5.62 -21.86 -22.07
C ALA A 109 4.43 -20.89 -21.91
N THR A 110 3.83 -20.85 -20.72
CA THR A 110 2.65 -20.04 -20.42
C THR A 110 2.98 -18.68 -19.78
N ASN A 111 4.25 -18.23 -19.82
CA ASN A 111 4.67 -16.97 -19.22
C ASN A 111 4.03 -15.75 -19.90
N TYR A 112 2.80 -15.41 -19.45
CA TYR A 112 2.06 -14.26 -19.96
C TYR A 112 2.69 -12.93 -19.53
N ALA A 113 3.34 -12.86 -18.36
CA ALA A 113 4.00 -11.63 -17.92
C ALA A 113 5.05 -11.19 -18.92
N LYS A 114 5.92 -12.11 -19.35
CA LYS A 114 6.89 -11.86 -20.42
C LYS A 114 6.20 -11.44 -21.72
N ALA A 115 5.15 -12.15 -22.12
CA ALA A 115 4.44 -11.85 -23.36
C ALA A 115 3.88 -10.43 -23.34
N VAL A 116 3.26 -10.00 -22.26
CA VAL A 116 2.71 -8.63 -22.08
C VAL A 116 3.80 -7.58 -22.06
N CYS A 117 4.90 -7.82 -21.33
CA CYS A 117 6.03 -6.89 -21.26
C CYS A 117 6.68 -6.62 -22.62
N LEU A 118 6.64 -7.59 -23.52
CA LEU A 118 7.26 -7.50 -24.86
C LEU A 118 6.32 -6.91 -25.93
N ILE A 119 5.06 -6.61 -25.62
CA ILE A 119 4.14 -5.98 -26.58
C ILE A 119 4.61 -4.56 -26.88
N GLN A 120 4.74 -4.27 -28.18
CA GLN A 120 5.15 -2.97 -28.69
C GLN A 120 4.03 -2.35 -29.53
N LYS A 121 4.02 -1.03 -29.59
CA LYS A 121 3.23 -0.24 -30.54
C LYS A 121 3.90 -0.28 -31.92
N ASP A 122 3.21 0.21 -32.94
CA ASP A 122 3.72 0.29 -34.31
C ASP A 122 5.02 1.10 -34.44
N ASN A 123 5.27 2.03 -33.53
CA ASN A 123 6.48 2.85 -33.49
C ASN A 123 7.66 2.19 -32.72
N GLY A 124 7.50 0.95 -32.25
CA GLY A 124 8.50 0.21 -31.50
C GLY A 124 8.58 0.54 -30.01
N GLU A 125 7.77 1.46 -29.51
CA GLU A 125 7.71 1.74 -28.08
C GLU A 125 6.91 0.66 -27.34
N PRO A 126 7.19 0.42 -26.05
CA PRO A 126 6.36 -0.46 -25.23
C PRO A 126 4.88 -0.07 -25.27
N ALA A 127 4.00 -1.06 -25.42
CA ALA A 127 2.55 -0.82 -25.46
C ALA A 127 2.02 -0.30 -24.14
N PHE A 128 2.55 -0.81 -23.03
CA PHE A 128 2.13 -0.45 -21.67
C PHE A 128 3.16 0.44 -20.98
N LYS A 129 2.68 1.40 -20.21
CA LYS A 129 3.54 2.29 -19.42
C LYS A 129 4.12 1.54 -18.20
N ARG A 130 5.31 1.97 -17.80
CA ARG A 130 5.98 1.58 -16.56
C ARG A 130 6.32 2.82 -15.78
N SER A 131 6.21 2.73 -14.46
CA SER A 131 6.58 3.82 -13.56
C SER A 131 8.04 3.74 -13.14
N LEU A 132 8.52 2.52 -12.92
CA LEU A 132 9.90 2.25 -12.54
C LEU A 132 10.83 2.43 -13.73
N LYS A 133 11.97 3.04 -13.45
CA LYS A 133 13.02 3.28 -14.43
C LYS A 133 14.29 2.55 -13.99
N GLY A 134 14.85 1.76 -14.88
CA GLY A 134 16.08 1.03 -14.60
C GLY A 134 15.89 -0.49 -14.62
N ASP A 135 16.80 -1.17 -13.98
CA ASP A 135 16.86 -2.62 -13.95
C ASP A 135 15.99 -3.16 -12.80
N TYR A 136 14.99 -3.97 -13.13
CA TYR A 136 14.12 -4.62 -12.16
C TYR A 136 14.86 -5.56 -11.20
N ASN A 137 16.06 -6.05 -11.58
CA ASN A 137 16.92 -6.80 -10.67
C ASN A 137 17.46 -5.97 -9.50
N GLN A 138 17.34 -4.64 -9.56
CA GLN A 138 17.75 -3.74 -8.47
C GLN A 138 16.61 -3.42 -7.49
N LEU A 139 15.44 -4.00 -7.67
CA LEU A 139 14.35 -3.88 -6.72
C LEU A 139 14.74 -4.48 -5.37
N PRO A 140 14.13 -4.01 -4.27
CA PRO A 140 14.38 -4.56 -2.95
C PRO A 140 14.13 -6.07 -2.90
N GLU A 141 14.96 -6.79 -2.17
CA GLU A 141 14.67 -8.18 -1.82
C GLU A 141 13.30 -8.30 -1.12
N ALA A 142 12.47 -9.23 -1.57
CA ALA A 142 11.12 -9.43 -1.05
C ALA A 142 11.09 -9.59 0.49
N PRO A 143 11.98 -10.40 1.13
CA PRO A 143 12.02 -10.47 2.59
C PRO A 143 12.40 -9.15 3.27
N ALA A 144 13.24 -8.33 2.64
CA ALA A 144 13.63 -7.03 3.19
C ALA A 144 12.49 -6.02 3.12
N LEU A 145 11.80 -5.95 1.96
CA LEU A 145 10.61 -5.13 1.80
C LEU A 145 9.52 -5.54 2.80
N TYR A 146 9.27 -6.83 2.92
CA TYR A 146 8.28 -7.40 3.82
C TYR A 146 8.50 -6.97 5.27
N ARG A 147 9.73 -7.15 5.79
CA ARG A 147 10.10 -6.70 7.13
C ARG A 147 9.93 -5.19 7.31
N LYS A 148 10.32 -4.41 6.31
CA LYS A 148 10.18 -2.94 6.33
C LYS A 148 8.72 -2.53 6.43
N LEU A 149 7.85 -3.14 5.63
CA LEU A 149 6.42 -2.83 5.63
C LEU A 149 5.78 -3.19 6.97
N LEU A 150 6.05 -4.38 7.51
CA LEU A 150 5.51 -4.83 8.79
C LEU A 150 6.00 -3.97 9.95
N ALA A 151 7.29 -3.61 9.98
CA ALA A 151 7.86 -2.78 11.04
C ALA A 151 7.26 -1.36 11.14
N GLN A 152 6.58 -0.90 10.11
CA GLN A 152 5.89 0.38 10.08
C GLN A 152 4.44 0.30 10.56
N GLN A 153 3.96 -0.89 10.90
CA GLN A 153 2.58 -1.13 11.26
C GLN A 153 2.47 -1.61 12.71
N PRO A 154 1.34 -1.33 13.38
CA PRO A 154 1.05 -1.93 14.68
C PRO A 154 0.99 -3.47 14.60
N ASP A 155 1.25 -4.13 15.71
CA ASP A 155 1.13 -5.58 15.79
C ASP A 155 -0.29 -6.04 15.41
N SER A 156 -0.37 -7.13 14.69
CA SER A 156 -1.62 -7.78 14.26
C SER A 156 -2.53 -6.88 13.39
N SER A 157 -1.98 -5.86 12.71
CA SER A 157 -2.75 -4.91 11.90
C SER A 157 -2.67 -5.16 10.39
N VAL A 158 -1.84 -6.11 9.95
CA VAL A 158 -1.62 -6.40 8.52
C VAL A 158 -2.10 -7.81 8.20
N THR A 159 -2.83 -7.93 7.10
CA THR A 159 -3.21 -9.21 6.51
C THR A 159 -2.29 -9.51 5.33
N ILE A 160 -1.76 -10.72 5.30
CA ILE A 160 -0.96 -11.22 4.19
C ILE A 160 -1.85 -12.10 3.34
N ILE A 161 -1.89 -11.78 2.04
CA ILE A 161 -2.53 -12.64 1.04
C ILE A 161 -1.42 -13.30 0.25
N SER A 162 -1.30 -14.61 0.37
CA SER A 162 -0.31 -15.41 -0.36
C SER A 162 -1.04 -16.25 -1.39
N VAL A 163 -0.76 -16.01 -2.67
CA VAL A 163 -1.31 -16.73 -3.82
C VAL A 163 -0.24 -17.46 -4.62
N GLY A 164 1.03 -17.32 -4.22
CA GLY A 164 2.17 -17.92 -4.85
C GLY A 164 3.00 -18.81 -3.92
N PHE A 165 4.28 -19.04 -4.28
CA PHE A 165 5.20 -19.82 -3.46
C PHE A 165 5.49 -19.11 -2.12
N SER A 166 5.54 -19.86 -1.02
CA SER A 166 5.81 -19.30 0.33
C SER A 166 7.28 -18.94 0.59
N THR A 167 8.08 -18.72 -0.45
CA THR A 167 9.52 -18.46 -0.33
C THR A 167 9.87 -17.18 0.46
N PRO A 168 9.17 -16.03 0.30
CA PRO A 168 9.47 -14.81 1.05
C PRO A 168 9.20 -14.93 2.55
N CYS A 169 8.31 -15.82 2.96
CA CYS A 169 7.97 -16.05 4.36
C CYS A 169 8.97 -16.94 5.08
N THR A 170 9.85 -17.64 4.36
CA THR A 170 10.87 -18.48 4.97
C THR A 170 11.94 -17.59 5.63
N PRO A 171 12.22 -17.76 6.95
CA PRO A 171 13.31 -17.02 7.58
C PRO A 171 14.64 -17.40 6.91
N VAL A 172 15.30 -16.42 6.32
CA VAL A 172 16.68 -16.58 5.88
C VAL A 172 17.51 -16.82 7.13
N GLY A 173 17.93 -18.10 7.38
CA GLY A 173 18.88 -18.39 8.43
C GLY A 173 18.46 -19.40 9.50
N TYR A 174 17.78 -20.48 9.15
CA TYR A 174 17.93 -21.72 9.92
C TYR A 174 18.84 -22.66 9.14
N SER A 175 20.16 -22.40 9.20
CA SER A 175 21.15 -23.47 9.05
C SER A 175 21.13 -24.25 10.35
N GLY A 176 20.49 -25.45 10.34
CA GLY A 176 20.62 -26.43 11.40
C GLY A 176 22.04 -26.98 11.49
#